data_72dcc3f77b6b6c368e3fb6e6afd0e5bb
#
_entry.id   72dcc3f77b6b6c368e3fb6e6afd0e5bb
#
_cell.length_a   1.000
_cell.length_b   1.000
_cell.length_c   1.000
_cell.angle_alpha   90.00
_cell.angle_beta   90.00
_cell.angle_gamma   90.00
#
_symmetry.space_group_name_H-M   'P 1'
#
loop_
_entity.id
_entity.type
_entity.pdbx_description
1 polymer ?
#
loop_
_entity_poly.entity_id
_entity_poly.type
_entity_poly.pdbx_seq_one_letter_code
_entity_poly.pdbx_strand_id
1 'polypeptide(L)'
;MLVHMLDERGDLNLLDPISYYIPEYGVNGKRRATLFHMLSHRGGIPRIDGEITPELLFDEKEILKRLCAAKPVSPSGTHLAYHAVTAGYILGEVIKRVTGQSVREYLAEHIEKPMGLDYFNYGLKPEYRADVAMNYATGMHPGLGTDRYLKHVLGAGLQTAVAITNDTRFMDTLCHAGNIYTSAEQY
;
A
#
# COMPACT_ATOMS: atom_id res chain seq x y z
N MET A 1 1.38 9.44 6.48
CA MET A 1 0.50 10.41 7.16
C MET A 1 -0.30 9.76 8.25
N LEU A 2 -1.31 8.91 8.03
CA LEU A 2 -2.18 8.34 9.08
C LEU A 2 -1.43 7.64 10.22
N VAL A 3 -0.40 6.85 9.90
CA VAL A 3 0.45 6.20 10.93
C VAL A 3 1.16 7.24 11.81
N HIS A 4 1.63 8.35 11.23
CA HIS A 4 2.25 9.43 12.02
C HIS A 4 1.22 10.17 12.89
N MET A 5 -0.02 10.32 12.45
CA MET A 5 -1.09 10.89 13.28
C MET A 5 -1.39 10.01 14.48
N LEU A 6 -1.36 8.69 14.31
CA LEU A 6 -1.54 7.74 15.41
C LEU A 6 -0.35 7.76 16.37
N ASP A 7 0.88 7.89 15.86
CA ASP A 7 2.09 8.04 16.67
C ASP A 7 2.06 9.34 17.49
N GLU A 8 1.68 10.46 16.86
CA GLU A 8 1.53 11.76 17.54
C GLU A 8 0.48 11.73 18.66
N ARG A 9 -0.59 10.96 18.48
CA ARG A 9 -1.64 10.77 19.50
C ARG A 9 -1.24 9.79 20.62
N GLY A 10 -0.16 9.04 20.42
CA GLY A 10 0.27 7.98 21.34
C GLY A 10 -0.53 6.67 21.20
N ASP A 11 -1.34 6.52 20.15
CA ASP A 11 -2.11 5.30 19.87
C ASP A 11 -1.22 4.14 19.38
N LEU A 12 -0.06 4.47 18.83
CA LEU A 12 1.01 3.54 18.47
C LEU A 12 2.38 4.22 18.63
N ASN A 13 3.47 3.44 18.48
CA ASN A 13 4.82 4.00 18.45
C ASN A 13 5.57 3.46 17.23
N LEU A 14 6.23 4.34 16.46
CA LEU A 14 6.95 3.96 15.25
C LEU A 14 8.08 2.96 15.50
N LEU A 15 8.64 2.91 16.70
CA LEU A 15 9.70 1.98 17.08
C LEU A 15 9.16 0.64 17.56
N ASP A 16 7.86 0.49 17.72
CA ASP A 16 7.26 -0.79 18.07
C ASP A 16 7.44 -1.81 16.96
N PRO A 17 7.70 -3.07 17.32
CA PRO A 17 7.69 -4.16 16.35
C PRO A 17 6.31 -4.30 15.71
N ILE A 18 6.25 -4.48 14.40
CA ILE A 18 4.99 -4.76 13.68
C ILE A 18 4.26 -5.95 14.31
N SER A 19 5.00 -6.93 14.81
CA SER A 19 4.44 -8.12 15.48
C SER A 19 3.74 -7.82 16.80
N TYR A 20 3.86 -6.63 17.35
CA TYR A 20 3.06 -6.18 18.49
C TYR A 20 1.60 -5.97 18.07
N TYR A 21 1.39 -5.40 16.89
CA TYR A 21 0.06 -5.15 16.31
C TYR A 21 -0.46 -6.32 15.49
N ILE A 22 0.45 -7.00 14.76
CA ILE A 22 0.18 -8.14 13.88
C ILE A 22 1.03 -9.31 14.35
N PRO A 23 0.63 -10.09 15.38
CA PRO A 23 1.44 -11.17 15.95
C PRO A 23 1.92 -12.19 14.90
N GLU A 24 1.09 -12.51 13.92
CA GLU A 24 1.38 -13.43 12.83
C GLU A 24 2.49 -12.92 11.88
N TYR A 25 2.80 -11.63 11.88
CA TYR A 25 3.93 -11.07 11.13
C TYR A 25 5.30 -11.45 11.72
N GLY A 26 5.36 -11.74 13.02
CA GLY A 26 6.59 -11.94 13.79
C GLY A 26 7.41 -13.20 13.48
N VAL A 27 7.02 -13.97 12.47
CA VAL A 27 7.67 -15.24 12.08
C VAL A 27 8.80 -15.02 11.05
N ASN A 28 9.56 -16.05 10.77
CA ASN A 28 10.59 -16.10 9.72
C ASN A 28 11.66 -14.97 9.82
N GLY A 29 12.02 -14.56 11.05
CA GLY A 29 13.05 -13.55 11.27
C GLY A 29 12.56 -12.10 11.31
N LYS A 30 11.22 -11.85 11.18
CA LYS A 30 10.61 -10.51 11.16
C LYS A 30 10.24 -9.95 12.54
N ARG A 31 10.45 -10.69 13.62
CA ARG A 31 9.99 -10.30 14.96
C ARG A 31 10.45 -8.90 15.40
N ARG A 32 11.61 -8.44 14.92
CA ARG A 32 12.18 -7.12 15.25
C ARG A 32 11.91 -6.05 14.18
N ALA A 33 11.15 -6.36 13.15
CA ALA A 33 10.76 -5.37 12.13
C ALA A 33 9.79 -4.37 12.77
N THR A 34 10.16 -3.09 12.79
CA THR A 34 9.35 -2.00 13.37
C THR A 34 8.52 -1.28 12.30
N LEU A 35 7.56 -0.48 12.74
CA LEU A 35 6.81 0.42 11.85
C LEU A 35 7.77 1.40 11.15
N PHE A 36 8.78 1.91 11.87
CA PHE A 36 9.82 2.77 11.29
C PHE A 36 10.59 2.07 10.15
N HIS A 37 10.95 0.80 10.32
CA HIS A 37 11.61 0.03 9.24
C HIS A 37 10.72 -0.08 8.01
N MET A 38 9.42 -0.27 8.19
CA MET A 38 8.47 -0.36 7.07
C MET A 38 8.31 0.99 6.36
N LEU A 39 8.09 2.07 7.10
CA LEU A 39 7.95 3.44 6.59
C LEU A 39 9.21 3.95 5.89
N SER A 40 10.39 3.53 6.36
CA SER A 40 11.68 3.88 5.74
C SER A 40 12.13 2.91 4.65
N HIS A 41 11.24 2.03 4.16
CA HIS A 41 11.54 1.01 3.14
C HIS A 41 12.66 0.05 3.51
N ARG A 42 12.82 -0.24 4.81
CA ARG A 42 13.81 -1.18 5.36
C ARG A 42 13.18 -2.38 6.05
N GLY A 43 11.91 -2.68 5.75
CA GLY A 43 11.17 -3.79 6.34
C GLY A 43 11.69 -5.18 5.95
N GLY A 44 12.44 -5.28 4.85
CA GLY A 44 13.02 -6.53 4.36
C GLY A 44 12.09 -7.36 3.48
N ILE A 45 10.87 -6.91 3.20
CA ILE A 45 9.91 -7.60 2.31
C ILE A 45 9.44 -6.63 1.21
N PRO A 46 10.30 -6.31 0.24
CA PRO A 46 9.96 -5.32 -0.78
C PRO A 46 8.95 -5.83 -1.83
N ARG A 47 8.68 -7.13 -1.87
CA ARG A 47 7.76 -7.76 -2.83
C ARG A 47 6.97 -8.89 -2.18
N ILE A 48 5.86 -9.23 -2.83
CA ILE A 48 5.05 -10.40 -2.49
C ILE A 48 5.66 -11.60 -3.22
N ASP A 49 5.89 -12.71 -2.50
CA ASP A 49 6.40 -13.94 -3.11
C ASP A 49 5.29 -14.66 -3.91
N GLY A 50 5.71 -15.29 -5.01
CA GLY A 50 4.84 -16.05 -5.90
C GLY A 50 4.28 -15.22 -7.07
N GLU A 51 3.35 -15.79 -7.79
CA GLU A 51 2.69 -15.13 -8.91
C GLU A 51 1.75 -14.02 -8.41
N ILE A 52 1.91 -12.83 -8.97
CA ILE A 52 1.06 -11.68 -8.68
C ILE A 52 0.10 -11.52 -9.85
N THR A 53 -1.15 -11.83 -9.62
CA THR A 53 -2.24 -11.57 -10.56
C THR A 53 -2.98 -10.31 -10.16
N PRO A 54 -3.71 -9.64 -11.08
CA PRO A 54 -4.57 -8.52 -10.72
C PRO A 54 -5.56 -8.87 -9.62
N GLU A 55 -6.12 -10.08 -9.64
CA GLU A 55 -7.09 -10.58 -8.66
C GLU A 55 -6.48 -10.63 -7.25
N LEU A 56 -5.21 -10.98 -7.13
CA LEU A 56 -4.50 -10.99 -5.85
C LEU A 56 -4.47 -9.59 -5.22
N LEU A 57 -4.28 -8.54 -6.03
CA LEU A 57 -4.24 -7.16 -5.52
C LEU A 57 -5.58 -6.71 -4.90
N PHE A 58 -6.67 -7.40 -5.24
CA PHE A 58 -8.01 -7.15 -4.70
C PHE A 58 -8.33 -8.03 -3.48
N ASP A 59 -7.48 -9.02 -3.15
CA ASP A 59 -7.61 -9.87 -1.97
C ASP A 59 -6.63 -9.46 -0.86
N GLU A 60 -7.03 -8.43 -0.12
CA GLU A 60 -6.24 -7.89 1.00
C GLU A 60 -5.86 -8.97 2.03
N LYS A 61 -6.77 -9.91 2.30
CA LYS A 61 -6.54 -10.99 3.28
C LYS A 61 -5.47 -11.97 2.80
N GLU A 62 -5.53 -12.38 1.54
CA GLU A 62 -4.53 -13.30 0.99
C GLU A 62 -3.16 -12.61 0.87
N ILE A 63 -3.11 -11.33 0.49
CA ILE A 63 -1.85 -10.56 0.48
C ILE A 63 -1.26 -10.48 1.89
N LEU A 64 -2.05 -10.09 2.88
CA LEU A 64 -1.59 -10.00 4.26
C LEU A 64 -1.04 -11.34 4.76
N LYS A 65 -1.76 -12.43 4.49
CA LYS A 65 -1.33 -13.79 4.82
C LYS A 65 0.02 -14.14 4.18
N ARG A 66 0.22 -13.83 2.88
CA ARG A 66 1.50 -14.06 2.18
C ARG A 66 2.62 -13.22 2.79
N LEU A 67 2.37 -11.94 3.09
CA LEU A 67 3.36 -11.05 3.72
C LEU A 67 3.74 -11.51 5.12
N CYS A 68 2.77 -11.99 5.91
CA CYS A 68 3.04 -12.59 7.21
C CYS A 68 3.87 -13.87 7.10
N ALA A 69 3.63 -14.71 6.10
CA ALA A 69 4.37 -15.95 5.87
C ALA A 69 5.74 -15.73 5.19
N ALA A 70 5.97 -14.60 4.53
CA ALA A 70 7.17 -14.34 3.76
C ALA A 70 8.44 -14.35 4.61
N LYS A 71 9.55 -14.79 4.01
CA LYS A 71 10.90 -14.62 4.56
C LYS A 71 11.49 -13.31 4.06
N PRO A 72 12.10 -12.49 4.95
CA PRO A 72 12.72 -11.26 4.49
C PRO A 72 13.96 -11.57 3.62
N VAL A 73 14.14 -10.78 2.56
CA VAL A 73 15.31 -10.85 1.68
C VAL A 73 16.57 -10.30 2.36
N SER A 74 16.38 -9.49 3.41
CA SER A 74 17.43 -8.95 4.27
C SER A 74 16.88 -8.72 5.68
N PRO A 75 17.71 -8.72 6.72
CA PRO A 75 17.27 -8.34 8.05
C PRO A 75 16.69 -6.93 8.06
N SER A 76 15.59 -6.73 8.79
CA SER A 76 14.95 -5.42 8.90
C SER A 76 15.91 -4.36 9.41
N GLY A 77 15.86 -3.16 8.85
CA GLY A 77 16.73 -2.05 9.19
C GLY A 77 18.07 -2.01 8.43
N THR A 78 18.51 -3.09 7.79
CA THR A 78 19.85 -3.17 7.19
C THR A 78 19.94 -2.68 5.74
N HIS A 79 18.94 -2.96 4.91
CA HIS A 79 18.96 -2.62 3.49
C HIS A 79 17.73 -1.82 3.10
N LEU A 80 17.96 -0.80 2.28
CA LEU A 80 16.90 -0.02 1.65
C LEU A 80 16.42 -0.76 0.39
N ALA A 81 15.15 -1.07 0.33
CA ALA A 81 14.49 -1.60 -0.85
C ALA A 81 13.06 -1.05 -0.92
N TYR A 82 12.65 -0.49 -2.03
CA TYR A 82 11.35 0.15 -2.15
C TYR A 82 10.21 -0.86 -1.94
N HIS A 83 9.43 -0.66 -0.88
CA HIS A 83 8.27 -1.47 -0.54
C HIS A 83 7.00 -0.85 -1.15
N ALA A 84 6.94 -0.77 -2.49
CA ALA A 84 5.89 -0.06 -3.22
C ALA A 84 4.48 -0.52 -2.83
N VAL A 85 4.26 -1.82 -2.80
CA VAL A 85 2.95 -2.43 -2.55
C VAL A 85 2.86 -2.97 -1.12
N THR A 86 3.91 -3.64 -0.66
CA THR A 86 3.86 -4.44 0.57
C THR A 86 3.72 -3.62 1.84
N ALA A 87 4.33 -2.41 1.88
CA ALA A 87 4.25 -1.54 3.05
C ALA A 87 2.81 -1.11 3.33
N GLY A 88 2.06 -0.77 2.29
CA GLY A 88 0.70 -0.28 2.43
C GLY A 88 -0.24 -1.29 3.09
N TYR A 89 -0.17 -2.56 2.69
CA TYR A 89 -1.01 -3.62 3.29
C TYR A 89 -0.68 -3.86 4.76
N ILE A 90 0.61 -3.86 5.12
CA ILE A 90 1.02 -4.04 6.53
C ILE A 90 0.60 -2.83 7.38
N LEU A 91 0.87 -1.61 6.91
CA LEU A 91 0.53 -0.39 7.63
C LEU A 91 -0.99 -0.18 7.72
N GLY A 92 -1.72 -0.54 6.66
CA GLY A 92 -3.18 -0.51 6.66
C GLY A 92 -3.80 -1.46 7.68
N GLU A 93 -3.28 -2.68 7.80
CA GLU A 93 -3.71 -3.62 8.83
C GLU A 93 -3.38 -3.13 10.25
N VAL A 94 -2.21 -2.49 10.45
CA VAL A 94 -1.88 -1.86 11.74
C VAL A 94 -2.89 -0.78 12.09
N ILE A 95 -3.21 0.13 11.17
CA ILE A 95 -4.23 1.18 11.39
C ILE A 95 -5.55 0.53 11.81
N LYS A 96 -6.00 -0.48 11.08
CA LYS A 96 -7.25 -1.19 11.37
C LYS A 96 -7.27 -1.84 12.76
N ARG A 97 -6.17 -2.46 13.17
CA ARG A 97 -6.08 -3.11 14.51
C ARG A 97 -6.01 -2.11 15.66
N VAL A 98 -5.36 -0.97 15.43
CA VAL A 98 -5.25 0.08 16.44
C VAL A 98 -6.55 0.87 16.60
N THR A 99 -7.21 1.19 15.47
CA THR A 99 -8.38 2.08 15.46
C THR A 99 -9.74 1.37 15.39
N GLY A 100 -9.75 0.12 14.95
CA GLY A 100 -10.98 -0.60 14.59
C GLY A 100 -11.59 -0.16 13.25
N GLN A 101 -10.99 0.83 12.57
CA GLN A 101 -11.46 1.40 11.30
C GLN A 101 -10.59 0.97 10.13
N SER A 102 -11.18 0.85 8.96
CA SER A 102 -10.39 0.74 7.72
C SER A 102 -9.60 2.03 7.46
N VAL A 103 -8.55 1.95 6.67
CA VAL A 103 -7.78 3.14 6.25
C VAL A 103 -8.69 4.18 5.59
N ARG A 104 -9.68 3.74 4.82
CA ARG A 104 -10.65 4.61 4.14
C ARG A 104 -11.54 5.37 5.12
N GLU A 105 -12.07 4.68 6.13
CA GLU A 105 -12.90 5.29 7.18
C GLU A 105 -12.08 6.27 8.03
N TYR A 106 -10.89 5.86 8.44
CA TYR A 106 -10.00 6.69 9.24
C TYR A 106 -9.54 7.95 8.50
N LEU A 107 -9.21 7.82 7.19
CA LEU A 107 -8.85 8.95 6.33
C LEU A 107 -10.03 9.92 6.16
N ALA A 108 -11.23 9.40 5.93
CA ALA A 108 -12.43 10.21 5.78
C ALA A 108 -12.76 10.99 7.05
N GLU A 109 -12.65 10.36 8.22
CA GLU A 109 -12.97 11.00 9.50
C GLU A 109 -11.96 12.07 9.89
N HIS A 110 -10.66 11.80 9.70
CA HIS A 110 -9.60 12.64 10.26
C HIS A 110 -8.95 13.60 9.26
N ILE A 111 -9.18 13.45 7.97
CA ILE A 111 -8.63 14.31 6.91
C ILE A 111 -9.74 14.89 6.05
N GLU A 112 -10.49 14.03 5.36
CA GLU A 112 -11.47 14.45 4.35
C GLU A 112 -12.53 15.40 4.97
N LYS A 113 -13.21 14.95 6.01
CA LYS A 113 -14.26 15.76 6.67
C LYS A 113 -13.72 17.03 7.36
N PRO A 114 -12.65 16.97 8.20
CA PRO A 114 -12.15 18.18 8.87
C PRO A 114 -11.62 19.22 7.91
N MET A 115 -11.08 18.82 6.75
CA MET A 115 -10.60 19.75 5.73
C MET A 115 -11.69 20.20 4.75
N GLY A 116 -12.90 19.67 4.84
CA GLY A 116 -14.01 19.99 3.95
C GLY A 116 -13.78 19.56 2.51
N LEU A 117 -13.07 18.44 2.30
CA LEU A 117 -12.78 17.91 0.98
C LEU A 117 -14.00 17.15 0.45
N ASP A 118 -14.35 17.36 -0.82
CA ASP A 118 -15.45 16.62 -1.46
C ASP A 118 -15.09 15.15 -1.65
N TYR A 119 -13.83 14.89 -2.06
CA TYR A 119 -13.29 13.55 -2.16
C TYR A 119 -11.76 13.55 -2.10
N PHE A 120 -11.21 12.94 -1.07
CA PHE A 120 -9.78 12.66 -0.91
C PHE A 120 -9.62 11.29 -0.25
N ASN A 121 -9.77 10.20 -0.99
CA ASN A 121 -9.78 8.87 -0.37
C ASN A 121 -9.26 7.78 -1.30
N TYR A 122 -9.00 6.62 -0.69
CA TYR A 122 -8.69 5.39 -1.40
C TYR A 122 -9.93 4.78 -2.04
N GLY A 123 -9.75 4.27 -3.26
CA GLY A 123 -10.83 3.74 -4.07
C GLY A 123 -11.81 4.83 -4.48
N LEU A 124 -12.75 4.53 -5.31
CA LEU A 124 -13.66 5.51 -5.91
C LEU A 124 -15.11 5.09 -5.65
N LYS A 125 -15.96 6.05 -5.37
CA LYS A 125 -17.40 5.81 -5.38
C LYS A 125 -17.89 5.66 -6.82
N PRO A 126 -18.86 4.78 -7.07
CA PRO A 126 -19.35 4.52 -8.44
C PRO A 126 -19.79 5.77 -9.20
N GLU A 127 -20.35 6.76 -8.51
CA GLU A 127 -20.81 8.01 -9.08
C GLU A 127 -19.71 8.88 -9.70
N TYR A 128 -18.45 8.73 -9.24
CA TYR A 128 -17.31 9.52 -9.74
C TYR A 128 -16.51 8.83 -10.84
N ARG A 129 -16.88 7.61 -11.23
CA ARG A 129 -16.11 6.85 -12.23
C ARG A 129 -16.02 7.54 -13.59
N ALA A 130 -17.04 8.30 -13.97
CA ALA A 130 -17.04 9.04 -15.23
C ALA A 130 -16.05 10.22 -15.26
N ASP A 131 -15.67 10.72 -14.08
CA ASP A 131 -14.80 11.89 -13.93
C ASP A 131 -13.33 11.52 -13.76
N VAL A 132 -13.03 10.22 -13.67
CA VAL A 132 -11.65 9.75 -13.46
C VAL A 132 -10.81 9.92 -14.72
N ALA A 133 -9.67 10.57 -14.56
CA ALA A 133 -8.66 10.64 -15.62
C ALA A 133 -8.09 9.24 -15.92
N MET A 134 -8.18 8.84 -17.17
CA MET A 134 -7.63 7.55 -17.62
C MET A 134 -6.11 7.60 -17.74
N ASN A 135 -5.47 6.54 -17.31
CA ASN A 135 -4.02 6.39 -17.45
C ASN A 135 -3.65 5.85 -18.84
N TYR A 136 -2.61 6.41 -19.42
CA TYR A 136 -2.07 5.99 -20.71
C TYR A 136 -0.55 5.84 -20.64
N ALA A 137 -0.03 4.77 -21.23
CA ALA A 137 1.39 4.66 -21.47
C ALA A 137 1.78 5.57 -22.63
N THR A 138 2.65 6.55 -22.37
CA THR A 138 3.14 7.51 -23.37
C THR A 138 4.65 7.38 -23.56
N GLY A 139 5.17 7.87 -24.69
CA GLY A 139 6.57 7.81 -25.03
C GLY A 139 6.99 6.52 -25.76
N MET A 140 8.30 6.31 -25.88
CA MET A 140 8.85 5.11 -26.52
C MET A 140 8.59 3.87 -25.64
N HIS A 141 8.40 2.72 -26.29
CA HIS A 141 8.32 1.46 -25.55
C HIS A 141 9.56 1.29 -24.66
N PRO A 142 9.36 0.93 -23.37
CA PRO A 142 10.49 0.72 -22.48
C PRO A 142 11.38 -0.38 -23.06
N GLY A 143 12.68 -0.10 -23.14
CA GLY A 143 13.66 -1.13 -23.48
C GLY A 143 13.65 -2.28 -22.48
N LEU A 144 14.20 -3.43 -22.86
CA LEU A 144 14.20 -4.66 -22.03
C LEU A 144 14.66 -4.43 -20.58
N GLY A 145 15.63 -3.54 -20.36
CA GLY A 145 16.13 -3.19 -19.02
C GLY A 145 15.09 -2.45 -18.18
N THR A 146 14.41 -1.48 -18.77
CA THR A 146 13.37 -0.69 -18.08
C THR A 146 12.14 -1.53 -17.81
N ASP A 147 11.69 -2.36 -18.75
CA ASP A 147 10.55 -3.27 -18.54
C ASP A 147 10.85 -4.28 -17.42
N ARG A 148 12.06 -4.83 -17.39
CA ARG A 148 12.51 -5.72 -16.32
C ARG A 148 12.54 -5.02 -14.95
N TYR A 149 13.00 -3.77 -14.92
CA TYR A 149 12.99 -2.96 -13.69
C TYR A 149 11.58 -2.69 -13.22
N LEU A 150 10.66 -2.28 -14.10
CA LEU A 150 9.26 -2.04 -13.75
C LEU A 150 8.58 -3.32 -13.24
N LYS A 151 8.78 -4.45 -13.90
CA LYS A 151 8.30 -5.75 -13.41
C LYS A 151 8.84 -6.10 -12.02
N HIS A 152 10.08 -5.75 -11.75
CA HIS A 152 10.70 -6.01 -10.44
C HIS A 152 10.11 -5.11 -9.33
N VAL A 153 9.84 -3.83 -9.64
CA VAL A 153 9.38 -2.83 -8.67
C VAL A 153 7.85 -2.89 -8.47
N LEU A 154 7.10 -3.01 -9.57
CA LEU A 154 5.63 -2.96 -9.56
C LEU A 154 4.99 -4.34 -9.58
N GLY A 155 5.77 -5.40 -9.84
CA GLY A 155 5.24 -6.74 -10.06
C GLY A 155 4.63 -6.97 -11.45
N ALA A 156 4.54 -5.92 -12.29
CA ALA A 156 3.95 -5.97 -13.62
C ALA A 156 4.68 -5.06 -14.61
N GLY A 157 4.62 -5.36 -15.90
CA GLY A 157 5.08 -4.46 -16.95
C GLY A 157 4.17 -3.23 -17.11
N LEU A 158 4.69 -2.19 -17.77
CA LEU A 158 3.99 -0.90 -17.91
C LEU A 158 2.57 -1.03 -18.46
N GLN A 159 2.38 -1.78 -19.54
CA GLN A 159 1.06 -1.96 -20.17
C GLN A 159 0.06 -2.65 -19.24
N THR A 160 0.53 -3.68 -18.51
CA THR A 160 -0.29 -4.39 -17.52
C THR A 160 -0.63 -3.46 -16.35
N ALA A 161 0.33 -2.67 -15.86
CA ALA A 161 0.08 -1.71 -14.79
C ALA A 161 -0.98 -0.66 -15.20
N VAL A 162 -0.87 -0.11 -16.42
CA VAL A 162 -1.87 0.82 -16.98
C VAL A 162 -3.25 0.15 -17.09
N ALA A 163 -3.32 -1.08 -17.59
CA ALA A 163 -4.59 -1.80 -17.68
C ALA A 163 -5.22 -2.04 -16.30
N ILE A 164 -4.42 -2.42 -15.29
CA ILE A 164 -4.89 -2.62 -13.92
C ILE A 164 -5.41 -1.32 -13.33
N THR A 165 -4.69 -0.20 -13.48
CA THR A 165 -5.11 1.08 -12.89
C THR A 165 -6.35 1.69 -13.54
N ASN A 166 -6.70 1.26 -14.75
CA ASN A 166 -7.94 1.65 -15.44
C ASN A 166 -9.10 0.64 -15.25
N ASP A 167 -8.85 -0.48 -14.56
CA ASP A 167 -9.89 -1.46 -14.24
C ASP A 167 -10.81 -0.92 -13.15
N THR A 168 -12.13 -1.02 -13.34
CA THR A 168 -13.10 -0.59 -12.35
C THR A 168 -12.96 -1.27 -11.01
N ARG A 169 -12.50 -2.53 -11.00
CA ARG A 169 -12.22 -3.29 -9.77
C ARG A 169 -11.08 -2.64 -8.98
N PHE A 170 -10.04 -2.14 -9.67
CA PHE A 170 -8.97 -1.38 -9.03
C PHE A 170 -9.46 -0.04 -8.49
N MET A 171 -10.33 0.64 -9.27
CA MET A 171 -10.94 1.91 -8.83
C MET A 171 -11.76 1.75 -7.55
N ASP A 172 -12.46 0.62 -7.38
CA ASP A 172 -13.33 0.37 -6.23
C ASP A 172 -12.57 -0.16 -5.00
N THR A 173 -11.43 -0.79 -5.22
CA THR A 173 -10.64 -1.47 -4.18
C THR A 173 -9.81 -0.48 -3.37
N LEU A 174 -9.49 -0.86 -2.14
CA LEU A 174 -8.48 -0.20 -1.34
C LEU A 174 -7.09 -0.72 -1.75
N CYS A 175 -6.38 0.02 -2.59
CA CYS A 175 -4.99 -0.26 -2.89
C CYS A 175 -4.09 0.79 -2.25
N HIS A 176 -3.55 0.48 -1.09
CA HIS A 176 -2.74 1.42 -0.29
C HIS A 176 -1.51 1.96 -1.04
N ALA A 177 -1.10 1.29 -2.11
CA ALA A 177 0.08 1.64 -2.89
C ALA A 177 -0.13 2.77 -3.90
N GLY A 178 -1.38 3.09 -4.28
CA GLY A 178 -1.51 4.08 -5.35
C GLY A 178 -2.89 4.36 -5.91
N ASN A 179 -3.98 4.19 -5.16
CA ASN A 179 -5.30 4.58 -5.67
C ASN A 179 -6.06 5.56 -4.78
N ILE A 180 -5.36 6.58 -4.29
CA ILE A 180 -6.03 7.78 -3.78
C ILE A 180 -6.56 8.57 -4.97
N TYR A 181 -7.82 8.94 -4.89
CA TYR A 181 -8.52 9.79 -5.84
C TYR A 181 -8.86 11.12 -5.20
N THR A 182 -8.65 12.19 -5.93
CA THR A 182 -8.95 13.57 -5.52
C THR A 182 -8.95 14.47 -6.75
N SER A 183 -9.50 15.68 -6.66
CA SER A 183 -9.32 16.70 -7.68
C SER A 183 -8.02 17.48 -7.49
N ALA A 184 -7.58 18.20 -8.52
CA ALA A 184 -6.39 19.01 -8.45
C ALA A 184 -6.52 20.18 -7.45
N GLU A 185 -7.74 20.69 -7.28
CA GLU A 185 -8.05 21.78 -6.34
C GLU A 185 -7.98 21.33 -4.88
N GLN A 186 -8.17 20.02 -4.62
CA GLN A 186 -8.23 19.45 -3.28
C GLN A 186 -6.92 18.77 -2.86
N TYR A 187 -5.96 18.63 -3.78
CA TYR A 187 -4.64 18.08 -3.48
C TYR A 187 -3.70 19.17 -3.00
#